data_f1f4ed14cc1eb236fd5a83cf899a2215
#
_entry.id   f1f4ed14cc1eb236fd5a83cf899a2215
#
_cell.length_a   1.000
_cell.length_b   1.000
_cell.length_c   1.000
_cell.angle_alpha   90.00
_cell.angle_beta   90.00
_cell.angle_gamma   90.00
#
_symmetry.space_group_name_H-M   'P 1'
#
loop_
_entity.id
_entity.type
_entity.pdbx_description
1 polymer ?
#
loop_
_entity_poly.entity_id
_entity_poly.type
_entity_poly.pdbx_seq_one_letter_code
_entity_poly.pdbx_strand_id
1 'polypeptide(L)'
;MKIKSNQFIHLADVAIADPQMQAALEKGTLNADRKRQVVMSETSEEHGQALRQQAAAIKRYTLHHLPELLEQVEQRMQSKGITVLWAEDAAEARQHVLAIAAKHQVRKVTKSKSMVTEEIALNKALLNVGIAPVETDLGEYIIQLNDETPGHIVAPVIHKSKESIQEIFSAKIDMPPTADAAEMARYVRGQIRKDFLAADMGISGANFLIAETGTICLVTNEGNGSLITSLPEVHVAVTGIEKIVPTVEDYALLTQLLPRSSTGQKMTVYTNMINGPRQDSDAVGPKHVYVILVDNGRSAIYGSEYAEALACIRCGACLNTCPVFRVAGGHSYGWVYSGPIGAIITPLLNGLENASPLPHASSLCGACKQACPVDIDIPRMLLDLRRDLVAEGESPSSWNLAMKLWAQGMSSPTLYKIGDKTAAMATRVFQPQNLPGPLSGWTDHRTTPTFAQQPFHQWWAEQASSSEENDG
;
A
#
# COMPACT_ATOMS: atom_id res chain seq x y z
N MET A 1 -9.42 1.70 11.60
CA MET A 1 -8.90 3.10 11.57
C MET A 1 -9.96 4.00 10.96
N LYS A 2 -10.12 5.25 11.44
CA LYS A 2 -11.06 6.19 10.79
C LYS A 2 -10.42 6.71 9.51
N ILE A 3 -11.14 6.63 8.38
CA ILE A 3 -10.65 7.12 7.09
C ILE A 3 -10.53 8.65 7.12
N LYS A 4 -9.43 9.18 6.58
CA LYS A 4 -9.11 10.62 6.46
C LYS A 4 -8.62 10.97 5.05
N SER A 5 -8.85 10.10 4.08
CA SER A 5 -8.31 10.23 2.73
C SER A 5 -8.76 11.49 2.00
N ASN A 6 -9.94 12.02 2.34
CA ASN A 6 -10.42 13.30 1.83
C ASN A 6 -9.59 14.51 2.30
N GLN A 7 -8.72 14.32 3.31
CA GLN A 7 -7.82 15.35 3.82
C GLN A 7 -6.41 15.26 3.21
N PHE A 8 -6.22 14.48 2.13
CA PHE A 8 -4.92 14.19 1.53
C PHE A 8 -4.09 15.46 1.31
N ILE A 9 -4.64 16.50 0.72
CA ILE A 9 -3.92 17.76 0.41
C ILE A 9 -3.41 18.40 1.71
N HIS A 10 -4.29 18.59 2.69
CA HIS A 10 -3.90 19.18 3.96
C HIS A 10 -2.84 18.36 4.71
N LEU A 11 -3.00 17.03 4.75
CA LEU A 11 -2.04 16.14 5.39
C LEU A 11 -0.69 16.11 4.65
N ALA A 12 -0.71 16.26 3.33
CA ALA A 12 0.51 16.38 2.51
C ALA A 12 1.24 17.70 2.79
N ASP A 13 0.51 18.82 2.91
CA ASP A 13 1.11 20.13 3.24
C ASP A 13 1.81 20.07 4.60
N VAL A 14 1.20 19.42 5.60
CA VAL A 14 1.84 19.21 6.91
C VAL A 14 3.11 18.38 6.80
N ALA A 15 3.08 17.30 6.02
CA ALA A 15 4.24 16.42 5.80
C ALA A 15 5.36 17.13 5.04
N ILE A 16 5.04 17.98 4.06
CA ILE A 16 6.00 18.76 3.28
C ILE A 16 6.71 19.79 4.17
N ALA A 17 5.99 20.37 5.13
CA ALA A 17 6.53 21.36 6.04
C ALA A 17 7.45 20.78 7.14
N ASP A 18 7.56 19.45 7.28
CA ASP A 18 8.41 18.77 8.25
C ASP A 18 9.75 18.33 7.64
N PRO A 19 10.87 19.06 7.87
CA PRO A 19 12.17 18.73 7.29
C PRO A 19 12.73 17.37 7.75
N GLN A 20 12.40 16.93 8.97
CA GLN A 20 12.90 15.66 9.50
C GLN A 20 12.19 14.50 8.81
N MET A 21 10.87 14.59 8.65
CA MET A 21 10.08 13.63 7.89
C MET A 21 10.54 13.57 6.44
N GLN A 22 10.76 14.73 5.78
CA GLN A 22 11.25 14.77 4.39
C GLN A 22 12.59 14.06 4.24
N ALA A 23 13.57 14.33 5.11
CA ALA A 23 14.86 13.67 5.07
C ALA A 23 14.78 12.16 5.32
N ALA A 24 13.91 11.72 6.23
CA ALA A 24 13.72 10.31 6.54
C ALA A 24 13.06 9.56 5.37
N LEU A 25 12.00 10.12 4.78
CA LEU A 25 11.31 9.57 3.63
C LEU A 25 12.21 9.47 2.41
N GLU A 26 12.93 10.54 2.08
CA GLU A 26 13.86 10.54 0.94
C GLU A 26 14.93 9.48 1.10
N LYS A 27 15.62 9.46 2.23
CA LYS A 27 16.68 8.49 2.53
C LYS A 27 16.16 7.05 2.49
N GLY A 28 15.03 6.79 3.15
CA GLY A 28 14.46 5.44 3.25
C GLY A 28 14.01 4.90 1.91
N THR A 29 13.24 5.67 1.17
CA THR A 29 12.68 5.25 -0.12
C THR A 29 13.74 5.13 -1.22
N LEU A 30 14.66 6.10 -1.33
CA LEU A 30 15.76 6.04 -2.29
C LEU A 30 16.69 4.85 -2.05
N ASN A 31 17.01 4.57 -0.79
CA ASN A 31 17.86 3.44 -0.45
C ASN A 31 17.18 2.11 -0.80
N ALA A 32 15.90 1.95 -0.50
CA ALA A 32 15.13 0.75 -0.84
C ALA A 32 15.03 0.58 -2.36
N ASP A 33 14.73 1.65 -3.10
CA ASP A 33 14.62 1.58 -4.56
C ASP A 33 15.96 1.26 -5.26
N ARG A 34 17.06 1.88 -4.82
CA ARG A 34 18.40 1.56 -5.33
C ARG A 34 18.79 0.10 -5.10
N LYS A 35 18.57 -0.41 -3.88
CA LYS A 35 18.83 -1.81 -3.57
C LYS A 35 17.97 -2.75 -4.41
N ARG A 36 16.69 -2.42 -4.61
CA ARG A 36 15.78 -3.16 -5.49
C ARG A 36 16.35 -3.25 -6.91
N GLN A 37 16.75 -2.12 -7.50
CA GLN A 37 17.31 -2.07 -8.85
C GLN A 37 18.55 -2.98 -8.98
N VAL A 38 19.49 -2.91 -8.02
CA VAL A 38 20.69 -3.73 -8.01
C VAL A 38 20.36 -5.23 -7.95
N VAL A 39 19.45 -5.63 -7.05
CA VAL A 39 19.14 -7.06 -6.86
C VAL A 39 18.26 -7.62 -7.98
N MET A 40 17.41 -6.79 -8.61
CA MET A 40 16.60 -7.21 -9.76
C MET A 40 17.41 -7.41 -11.03
N SER A 41 18.53 -6.69 -11.21
CA SER A 41 19.45 -6.82 -12.35
C SER A 41 20.68 -7.69 -12.06
N GLU A 42 20.73 -8.36 -10.91
CA GLU A 42 21.91 -9.10 -10.44
C GLU A 42 22.39 -10.19 -11.40
N THR A 43 21.46 -10.94 -12.00
CA THR A 43 21.78 -12.00 -12.97
C THR A 43 21.88 -11.42 -14.38
N SER A 44 20.81 -10.76 -14.81
CA SER A 44 20.69 -9.90 -15.99
C SER A 44 19.35 -9.14 -15.91
N GLU A 45 19.24 -8.04 -16.64
CA GLU A 45 17.97 -7.30 -16.73
C GLU A 45 16.86 -8.15 -17.37
N GLU A 46 17.20 -8.96 -18.37
CA GLU A 46 16.30 -9.89 -19.06
C GLU A 46 15.74 -10.94 -18.09
N HIS A 47 16.59 -11.52 -17.24
CA HIS A 47 16.17 -12.50 -16.24
C HIS A 47 15.22 -11.87 -15.22
N GLY A 48 15.52 -10.66 -14.73
CA GLY A 48 14.65 -9.92 -13.82
C GLY A 48 13.29 -9.62 -14.45
N GLN A 49 13.25 -9.29 -15.72
CA GLN A 49 12.01 -9.08 -16.46
C GLN A 49 11.23 -10.38 -16.68
N ALA A 50 11.90 -11.48 -17.01
CA ALA A 50 11.26 -12.79 -17.16
C ALA A 50 10.59 -13.25 -15.86
N LEU A 51 11.26 -13.08 -14.71
CA LEU A 51 10.67 -13.38 -13.39
C LEU A 51 9.41 -12.54 -13.12
N ARG A 52 9.42 -11.25 -13.46
CA ARG A 52 8.26 -10.38 -13.31
C ARG A 52 7.09 -10.82 -14.20
N GLN A 53 7.36 -11.18 -15.45
CA GLN A 53 6.34 -11.67 -16.39
C GLN A 53 5.70 -12.96 -15.89
N GLN A 54 6.50 -13.90 -15.37
CA GLN A 54 6.00 -15.14 -14.78
C GLN A 54 5.15 -14.86 -13.53
N ALA A 55 5.60 -14.00 -12.64
CA ALA A 55 4.83 -13.61 -11.45
C ALA A 55 3.51 -12.92 -11.81
N ALA A 56 3.50 -12.06 -12.83
CA ALA A 56 2.30 -11.44 -13.36
C ALA A 56 1.35 -12.49 -13.95
N ALA A 57 1.87 -13.47 -14.69
CA ALA A 57 1.08 -14.58 -15.24
C ALA A 57 0.43 -15.43 -14.12
N ILE A 58 1.20 -15.77 -13.07
CA ILE A 58 0.69 -16.49 -11.89
C ILE A 58 -0.47 -15.71 -11.25
N LYS A 59 -0.30 -14.40 -11.00
CA LYS A 59 -1.35 -13.61 -10.36
C LYS A 59 -2.58 -13.39 -11.25
N ARG A 60 -2.41 -13.26 -12.56
CA ARG A 60 -3.54 -13.23 -13.52
C ARG A 60 -4.28 -14.56 -13.54
N TYR A 61 -3.57 -15.69 -13.60
CA TYR A 61 -4.15 -17.01 -13.49
C TYR A 61 -4.93 -17.18 -12.18
N THR A 62 -4.31 -16.78 -11.05
CA THR A 62 -4.94 -16.84 -9.73
C THR A 62 -6.26 -16.05 -9.69
N LEU A 63 -6.29 -14.84 -10.25
CA LEU A 63 -7.50 -14.03 -10.28
C LEU A 63 -8.55 -14.62 -11.21
N HIS A 64 -8.15 -15.20 -12.35
CA HIS A 64 -9.07 -15.84 -13.27
C HIS A 64 -9.77 -17.07 -12.66
N HIS A 65 -9.09 -17.80 -11.78
CA HIS A 65 -9.57 -18.99 -11.10
C HIS A 65 -9.77 -18.77 -9.59
N LEU A 66 -10.04 -17.53 -9.17
CA LEU A 66 -10.10 -17.21 -7.74
C LEU A 66 -11.18 -18.00 -6.98
N PRO A 67 -12.41 -18.16 -7.48
CA PRO A 67 -13.44 -18.95 -6.79
C PRO A 67 -13.03 -20.40 -6.56
N GLU A 68 -12.55 -21.08 -7.59
CA GLU A 68 -12.15 -22.49 -7.53
C GLU A 68 -10.94 -22.70 -6.60
N LEU A 69 -9.97 -21.77 -6.64
CA LEU A 69 -8.80 -21.81 -5.76
C LEU A 69 -9.16 -21.53 -4.30
N LEU A 70 -10.18 -20.70 -4.05
CA LEU A 70 -10.72 -20.46 -2.71
C LEU A 70 -11.39 -21.71 -2.13
N GLU A 71 -12.21 -22.40 -2.90
CA GLU A 71 -12.82 -23.68 -2.51
C GLU A 71 -11.74 -24.74 -2.25
N GLN A 72 -10.75 -24.83 -3.11
CA GLN A 72 -9.65 -25.77 -2.97
C GLN A 72 -8.84 -25.54 -1.70
N VAL A 73 -8.45 -24.28 -1.41
CA VAL A 73 -7.66 -23.95 -0.23
C VAL A 73 -8.43 -24.25 1.05
N GLU A 74 -9.72 -23.93 1.10
CA GLU A 74 -10.59 -24.25 2.23
C GLU A 74 -10.64 -25.75 2.50
N GLN A 75 -10.94 -26.56 1.48
CA GLN A 75 -11.00 -28.02 1.61
C GLN A 75 -9.67 -28.60 2.10
N ARG A 76 -8.53 -28.10 1.56
CA ARG A 76 -7.20 -28.56 1.96
C ARG A 76 -6.86 -28.18 3.39
N MET A 77 -7.20 -26.96 3.81
CA MET A 77 -7.01 -26.50 5.19
C MET A 77 -7.84 -27.30 6.19
N GLN A 78 -9.12 -27.51 5.90
CA GLN A 78 -10.04 -28.29 6.74
C GLN A 78 -9.57 -29.75 6.87
N SER A 79 -9.09 -30.37 5.79
CA SER A 79 -8.55 -31.73 5.82
C SER A 79 -7.32 -31.90 6.74
N LYS A 80 -6.63 -30.79 7.07
CA LYS A 80 -5.48 -30.75 7.97
C LYS A 80 -5.83 -30.28 9.39
N GLY A 81 -7.11 -30.07 9.70
CA GLY A 81 -7.57 -29.64 11.01
C GLY A 81 -7.54 -28.13 11.23
N ILE A 82 -7.35 -27.33 10.18
CA ILE A 82 -7.50 -25.86 10.23
C ILE A 82 -8.99 -25.52 10.15
N THR A 83 -9.47 -24.67 11.05
CA THR A 83 -10.83 -24.12 10.96
C THR A 83 -10.81 -22.89 10.07
N VAL A 84 -11.54 -22.95 8.95
CA VAL A 84 -11.68 -21.82 8.02
C VAL A 84 -13.00 -21.11 8.28
N LEU A 85 -12.95 -19.79 8.39
CA LEU A 85 -14.10 -18.91 8.57
C LEU A 85 -14.07 -17.84 7.47
N TRP A 86 -15.24 -17.53 6.95
CA TRP A 86 -15.42 -16.47 5.96
C TRP A 86 -15.98 -15.23 6.66
N ALA A 87 -15.53 -14.07 6.23
CA ALA A 87 -16.04 -12.80 6.72
C ALA A 87 -16.36 -11.89 5.52
N GLU A 88 -17.62 -11.54 5.39
CA GLU A 88 -18.11 -10.67 4.35
C GLU A 88 -17.55 -9.24 4.50
N ASP A 89 -17.46 -8.78 5.76
CA ASP A 89 -16.99 -7.45 6.08
C ASP A 89 -16.05 -7.40 7.30
N ALA A 90 -15.57 -6.19 7.59
CA ALA A 90 -14.71 -5.91 8.73
C ALA A 90 -15.39 -6.22 10.09
N ALA A 91 -16.70 -6.09 10.21
CA ALA A 91 -17.41 -6.33 11.48
C ALA A 91 -17.48 -7.83 11.76
N GLU A 92 -17.82 -8.62 10.76
CA GLU A 92 -17.86 -10.08 10.88
C GLU A 92 -16.47 -10.67 11.14
N ALA A 93 -15.43 -10.15 10.45
CA ALA A 93 -14.05 -10.58 10.70
C ALA A 93 -13.63 -10.34 12.16
N ARG A 94 -13.95 -9.18 12.72
CA ARG A 94 -13.71 -8.89 14.14
C ARG A 94 -14.51 -9.81 15.06
N GLN A 95 -15.78 -10.04 14.72
CA GLN A 95 -16.66 -10.93 15.51
C GLN A 95 -16.10 -12.35 15.58
N HIS A 96 -15.59 -12.89 14.48
CA HIS A 96 -14.93 -14.20 14.47
C HIS A 96 -13.72 -14.24 15.40
N VAL A 97 -12.83 -13.24 15.34
CA VAL A 97 -11.66 -13.19 16.23
C VAL A 97 -12.09 -13.12 17.70
N LEU A 98 -13.08 -12.29 18.03
CA LEU A 98 -13.58 -12.14 19.40
C LEU A 98 -14.27 -13.42 19.90
N ALA A 99 -15.01 -14.11 19.05
CA ALA A 99 -15.63 -15.41 19.38
C ALA A 99 -14.58 -16.49 19.65
N ILE A 100 -13.51 -16.55 18.84
CA ILE A 100 -12.38 -17.44 19.06
C ILE A 100 -11.69 -17.11 20.41
N ALA A 101 -11.44 -15.82 20.67
CA ALA A 101 -10.83 -15.38 21.91
C ALA A 101 -11.69 -15.77 23.13
N ALA A 102 -12.99 -15.58 23.08
CA ALA A 102 -13.92 -15.99 24.13
C ALA A 102 -13.96 -17.50 24.33
N LYS A 103 -14.04 -18.28 23.23
CA LYS A 103 -14.05 -19.76 23.25
C LYS A 103 -12.82 -20.34 23.96
N HIS A 104 -11.66 -19.73 23.76
CA HIS A 104 -10.38 -20.19 24.30
C HIS A 104 -9.97 -19.42 25.57
N GLN A 105 -10.84 -18.56 26.12
CA GLN A 105 -10.58 -17.76 27.33
C GLN A 105 -9.29 -16.94 27.26
N VAL A 106 -9.01 -16.38 26.06
CA VAL A 106 -7.81 -15.60 25.75
C VAL A 106 -7.77 -14.33 26.59
N ARG A 107 -6.66 -14.09 27.25
CA ARG A 107 -6.38 -12.87 28.04
C ARG A 107 -5.30 -12.01 27.40
N LYS A 108 -4.35 -12.63 26.70
CA LYS A 108 -3.22 -11.97 26.09
C LYS A 108 -3.02 -12.40 24.63
N VAL A 109 -2.85 -11.41 23.77
CA VAL A 109 -2.67 -11.61 22.33
C VAL A 109 -1.34 -11.01 21.91
N THR A 110 -0.55 -11.78 21.16
CA THR A 110 0.57 -11.23 20.38
C THR A 110 0.21 -11.23 18.90
N LYS A 111 0.58 -10.15 18.20
CA LYS A 111 0.21 -9.95 16.81
C LYS A 111 1.44 -9.64 15.94
N SER A 112 1.54 -10.26 14.78
CA SER A 112 2.48 -9.80 13.75
C SER A 112 1.82 -8.76 12.86
N LYS A 113 2.65 -7.96 12.23
CA LYS A 113 2.22 -6.97 11.25
C LYS A 113 1.29 -7.58 10.21
N SER A 114 0.09 -7.02 10.09
CA SER A 114 -0.89 -7.40 9.08
C SER A 114 -1.73 -6.21 8.65
N MET A 115 -1.66 -5.88 7.35
CA MET A 115 -2.45 -4.80 6.77
C MET A 115 -3.96 -5.06 6.89
N VAL A 116 -4.39 -6.32 6.80
CA VAL A 116 -5.82 -6.68 6.91
C VAL A 116 -6.32 -6.48 8.33
N THR A 117 -5.51 -6.79 9.36
CA THR A 117 -5.91 -6.54 10.75
C THR A 117 -6.01 -5.04 11.07
N GLU A 118 -5.20 -4.20 10.44
CA GLU A 118 -5.32 -2.74 10.52
C GLU A 118 -6.56 -2.23 9.76
N GLU A 119 -6.83 -2.78 8.56
CA GLU A 119 -8.00 -2.48 7.75
C GLU A 119 -9.29 -2.68 8.54
N ILE A 120 -9.44 -3.83 9.20
CA ILE A 120 -10.60 -4.14 10.02
C ILE A 120 -10.57 -3.51 11.43
N ALA A 121 -9.56 -2.70 11.77
CA ALA A 121 -9.38 -2.07 13.08
C ALA A 121 -9.42 -3.08 14.25
N LEU A 122 -8.75 -4.22 14.11
CA LEU A 122 -8.82 -5.35 15.04
C LEU A 122 -8.32 -4.99 16.44
N ASN A 123 -7.22 -4.22 16.57
CA ASN A 123 -6.66 -3.83 17.87
C ASN A 123 -7.70 -3.10 18.74
N LYS A 124 -8.47 -2.19 18.11
CA LYS A 124 -9.54 -1.48 18.82
C LYS A 124 -10.65 -2.42 19.30
N ALA A 125 -11.01 -3.42 18.50
CA ALA A 125 -12.03 -4.40 18.87
C ALA A 125 -11.59 -5.27 20.06
N LEU A 126 -10.34 -5.71 20.10
CA LEU A 126 -9.75 -6.46 21.20
C LEU A 126 -9.69 -5.62 22.48
N LEU A 127 -9.23 -4.37 22.39
CA LEU A 127 -9.19 -3.45 23.53
C LEU A 127 -10.58 -3.20 24.14
N ASN A 128 -11.62 -3.10 23.32
CA ASN A 128 -12.99 -2.89 23.79
C ASN A 128 -13.55 -4.04 24.65
N VAL A 129 -12.97 -5.24 24.52
CA VAL A 129 -13.34 -6.41 25.35
C VAL A 129 -12.30 -6.72 26.44
N GLY A 130 -11.37 -5.79 26.69
CA GLY A 130 -10.35 -5.91 27.73
C GLY A 130 -9.15 -6.77 27.37
N ILE A 131 -8.96 -7.13 26.10
CA ILE A 131 -7.80 -7.86 25.62
C ILE A 131 -6.83 -6.86 24.98
N ALA A 132 -5.63 -6.69 25.58
CA ALA A 132 -4.59 -5.82 25.03
C ALA A 132 -3.73 -6.60 24.01
N PRO A 133 -3.79 -6.29 22.70
CA PRO A 133 -2.90 -6.87 21.71
C PRO A 133 -1.51 -6.24 21.82
N VAL A 134 -0.47 -7.04 21.69
CA VAL A 134 0.92 -6.59 21.64
C VAL A 134 1.44 -6.79 20.22
N GLU A 135 1.80 -5.68 19.56
CA GLU A 135 2.51 -5.74 18.28
C GLU A 135 3.92 -6.26 18.50
N THR A 136 4.38 -7.16 17.65
CA THR A 136 5.66 -7.85 17.85
C THR A 136 6.70 -7.54 16.75
N ASP A 137 6.29 -6.94 15.63
CA ASP A 137 7.20 -6.29 14.69
C ASP A 137 7.74 -5.01 15.34
N LEU A 138 9.05 -4.77 15.26
CA LEU A 138 9.67 -3.64 15.95
C LEU A 138 9.09 -2.30 15.50
N GLY A 139 8.85 -2.13 14.20
CA GLY A 139 8.26 -0.90 13.66
C GLY A 139 6.83 -0.69 14.12
N GLU A 140 6.01 -1.74 14.11
CA GLU A 140 4.62 -1.70 14.60
C GLU A 140 4.56 -1.47 16.12
N TYR A 141 5.50 -2.05 16.87
CA TYR A 141 5.60 -1.82 18.32
C TYR A 141 5.90 -0.36 18.65
N ILE A 142 6.82 0.28 17.92
CA ILE A 142 7.13 1.71 18.08
C ILE A 142 5.90 2.57 17.83
N ILE A 143 5.15 2.27 16.77
CA ILE A 143 3.91 2.97 16.42
C ILE A 143 2.86 2.78 17.50
N GLN A 144 2.69 1.54 17.99
CA GLN A 144 1.75 1.22 19.07
C GLN A 144 2.09 1.99 20.35
N LEU A 145 3.35 2.06 20.74
CA LEU A 145 3.79 2.84 21.90
C LEU A 145 3.49 4.33 21.78
N ASN A 146 3.54 4.88 20.58
CA ASN A 146 3.33 6.30 20.31
C ASN A 146 1.90 6.64 19.83
N ASP A 147 1.00 5.65 19.85
CA ASP A 147 -0.41 5.79 19.46
C ASP A 147 -0.59 6.35 18.02
N GLU A 148 0.29 5.93 17.11
CA GLU A 148 0.33 6.33 15.71
C GLU A 148 -0.16 5.22 14.78
N THR A 149 -0.22 5.53 13.49
CA THR A 149 -0.54 4.57 12.42
C THR A 149 0.67 4.34 11.52
N PRO A 150 0.75 3.18 10.83
CA PRO A 150 1.86 2.88 9.94
C PRO A 150 2.02 3.90 8.80
N GLY A 151 3.25 4.41 8.62
CA GLY A 151 3.58 5.35 7.54
C GLY A 151 3.94 4.68 6.21
N HIS A 152 4.15 3.35 6.20
CA HIS A 152 4.55 2.60 5.00
C HIS A 152 4.15 1.13 5.14
N ILE A 153 3.77 0.50 4.02
CA ILE A 153 3.33 -0.91 3.99
C ILE A 153 4.39 -1.87 4.54
N VAL A 154 5.68 -1.63 4.29
CA VAL A 154 6.79 -2.52 4.71
C VAL A 154 7.56 -1.95 5.88
N ALA A 155 7.82 -0.65 5.89
CA ALA A 155 8.61 0.03 6.91
C ALA A 155 7.75 1.02 7.72
N PRO A 156 6.98 0.55 8.71
CA PRO A 156 5.95 1.35 9.39
C PRO A 156 6.46 2.69 9.94
N VAL A 157 7.69 2.72 10.44
CA VAL A 157 8.35 3.87 11.08
C VAL A 157 9.29 4.65 10.16
N ILE A 158 9.15 4.54 8.84
CA ILE A 158 10.03 5.20 7.85
C ILE A 158 10.12 6.73 8.04
N HIS A 159 9.12 7.30 8.68
CA HIS A 159 8.99 8.75 8.95
C HIS A 159 9.71 9.20 10.23
N LYS A 160 10.28 8.28 11.01
CA LYS A 160 10.95 8.59 12.29
C LYS A 160 12.46 8.50 12.19
N SER A 161 13.14 9.40 12.89
CA SER A 161 14.58 9.31 13.13
C SER A 161 14.90 8.34 14.26
N LYS A 162 16.15 7.90 14.33
CA LYS A 162 16.64 7.05 15.43
C LYS A 162 16.51 7.76 16.79
N GLU A 163 16.77 9.05 16.83
CA GLU A 163 16.67 9.90 18.01
C GLU A 163 15.23 9.97 18.53
N SER A 164 14.27 10.19 17.63
CA SER A 164 12.83 10.17 17.97
C SER A 164 12.38 8.80 18.52
N ILE A 165 12.90 7.71 17.97
CA ILE A 165 12.61 6.36 18.48
C ILE A 165 13.20 6.18 19.90
N GLN A 166 14.42 6.65 20.15
CA GLN A 166 15.03 6.60 21.47
C GLN A 166 14.20 7.37 22.51
N GLU A 167 13.71 8.56 22.16
CA GLU A 167 12.83 9.36 23.03
C GLU A 167 11.53 8.61 23.38
N ILE A 168 10.88 7.97 22.37
CA ILE A 168 9.68 7.16 22.57
C ILE A 168 9.97 6.00 23.55
N PHE A 169 11.06 5.27 23.35
CA PHE A 169 11.41 4.15 24.22
C PHE A 169 11.73 4.59 25.63
N SER A 170 12.44 5.71 25.80
CA SER A 170 12.74 6.24 27.15
C SER A 170 11.46 6.68 27.87
N ALA A 171 10.53 7.34 27.17
CA ALA A 171 9.30 7.85 27.75
C ALA A 171 8.23 6.76 28.02
N LYS A 172 8.18 5.71 27.22
CA LYS A 172 7.07 4.75 27.23
C LYS A 172 7.41 3.40 27.87
N ILE A 173 8.66 3.00 27.86
CA ILE A 173 9.12 1.70 28.38
C ILE A 173 10.36 1.82 29.29
N ASP A 174 10.66 2.99 29.78
CA ASP A 174 11.77 3.28 30.73
C ASP A 174 13.14 2.80 30.24
N MET A 175 13.38 2.87 28.90
CA MET A 175 14.67 2.50 28.34
C MET A 175 15.73 3.54 28.70
N PRO A 176 16.90 3.14 29.21
CA PRO A 176 18.03 4.06 29.40
C PRO A 176 18.42 4.72 28.08
N PRO A 177 18.78 6.01 28.07
CA PRO A 177 19.21 6.72 26.86
C PRO A 177 20.42 6.03 26.21
N THR A 178 20.33 5.74 24.91
CA THR A 178 21.43 5.17 24.13
C THR A 178 21.33 5.64 22.68
N ALA A 179 22.47 5.92 22.05
CA ALA A 179 22.54 6.23 20.62
C ALA A 179 22.70 4.96 19.74
N ASP A 180 22.87 3.79 20.36
CA ASP A 180 23.09 2.52 19.64
C ASP A 180 21.76 1.82 19.34
N ALA A 181 21.43 1.67 18.05
CA ALA A 181 20.24 0.98 17.59
C ALA A 181 20.20 -0.51 18.00
N ALA A 182 21.36 -1.17 18.12
CA ALA A 182 21.44 -2.56 18.55
C ALA A 182 21.10 -2.72 20.03
N GLU A 183 21.48 -1.75 20.87
CA GLU A 183 21.08 -1.71 22.29
C GLU A 183 19.58 -1.46 22.43
N MET A 184 19.02 -0.52 21.68
CA MET A 184 17.57 -0.28 21.64
C MET A 184 16.81 -1.57 21.28
N ALA A 185 17.20 -2.24 20.21
CA ALA A 185 16.57 -3.48 19.77
C ALA A 185 16.72 -4.60 20.83
N ARG A 186 17.87 -4.69 21.50
CA ARG A 186 18.10 -5.66 22.58
C ARG A 186 17.19 -5.41 23.77
N TYR A 187 17.00 -4.14 24.15
CA TYR A 187 16.12 -3.75 25.25
C TYR A 187 14.67 -4.13 24.95
N VAL A 188 14.16 -3.73 23.79
CA VAL A 188 12.80 -4.05 23.33
C VAL A 188 12.58 -5.57 23.23
N ARG A 189 13.56 -6.31 22.70
CA ARG A 189 13.53 -7.78 22.69
C ARG A 189 13.30 -8.37 24.08
N GLY A 190 13.93 -7.81 25.12
CA GLY A 190 13.75 -8.23 26.50
C GLY A 190 12.32 -8.00 27.02
N GLN A 191 11.70 -6.90 26.61
CA GLN A 191 10.32 -6.57 26.95
C GLN A 191 9.32 -7.50 26.24
N ILE A 192 9.37 -7.55 24.89
CA ILE A 192 8.42 -8.33 24.09
C ILE A 192 8.55 -9.85 24.35
N ARG A 193 9.74 -10.33 24.77
CA ARG A 193 9.91 -11.75 25.12
C ARG A 193 8.93 -12.23 26.19
N LYS A 194 8.63 -11.41 27.17
CA LYS A 194 7.67 -11.75 28.24
C LYS A 194 6.26 -11.90 27.67
N ASP A 195 5.94 -11.06 26.67
CA ASP A 195 4.66 -11.08 26.00
C ASP A 195 4.48 -12.32 25.14
N PHE A 196 5.51 -12.72 24.38
CA PHE A 196 5.52 -13.98 23.62
C PHE A 196 5.25 -15.20 24.50
N LEU A 197 5.92 -15.28 25.67
CA LEU A 197 5.81 -16.42 26.58
C LEU A 197 4.47 -16.47 27.33
N ALA A 198 3.79 -15.34 27.45
CA ALA A 198 2.53 -15.21 28.17
C ALA A 198 1.31 -15.14 27.22
N ALA A 199 1.50 -15.22 25.92
CA ALA A 199 0.42 -15.11 24.94
C ALA A 199 -0.41 -16.39 24.89
N ASP A 200 -1.73 -16.23 25.01
CA ASP A 200 -2.71 -17.31 24.83
C ASP A 200 -3.05 -17.52 23.36
N MET A 201 -3.03 -16.42 22.59
CA MET A 201 -3.35 -16.41 21.16
C MET A 201 -2.35 -15.59 20.35
N GLY A 202 -1.91 -16.13 19.24
CA GLY A 202 -1.12 -15.44 18.24
C GLY A 202 -1.99 -15.06 17.04
N ILE A 203 -1.92 -13.81 16.59
CA ILE A 203 -2.62 -13.34 15.41
C ILE A 203 -1.62 -12.97 14.32
N SER A 204 -1.79 -13.53 13.13
CA SER A 204 -1.01 -13.20 11.94
C SER A 204 -1.91 -12.75 10.78
N GLY A 205 -1.29 -12.18 9.76
CA GLY A 205 -1.83 -12.18 8.42
C GLY A 205 -1.37 -13.42 7.64
N ALA A 206 -1.50 -13.37 6.31
CA ALA A 206 -0.78 -14.24 5.40
C ALA A 206 -0.21 -13.41 4.24
N ASN A 207 1.03 -13.69 3.85
CA ASN A 207 1.56 -13.17 2.58
C ASN A 207 0.92 -13.92 1.42
N PHE A 208 0.80 -15.25 1.56
CA PHE A 208 0.17 -16.14 0.58
C PHE A 208 -0.54 -17.31 1.26
N LEU A 209 -1.58 -17.83 0.60
CA LEU A 209 -2.22 -19.10 0.90
C LEU A 209 -2.03 -20.01 -0.31
N ILE A 210 -1.42 -21.18 -0.15
CA ILE A 210 -1.18 -22.12 -1.25
C ILE A 210 -2.42 -23.03 -1.42
N ALA A 211 -3.14 -22.91 -2.54
CA ALA A 211 -4.37 -23.65 -2.77
C ALA A 211 -4.14 -25.17 -2.85
N GLU A 212 -3.08 -25.59 -3.52
CA GLU A 212 -2.70 -26.99 -3.68
C GLU A 212 -2.56 -27.72 -2.34
N THR A 213 -1.98 -27.06 -1.34
CA THR A 213 -1.61 -27.69 -0.07
C THR A 213 -2.40 -27.19 1.14
N GLY A 214 -3.16 -26.11 1.03
CA GLY A 214 -3.81 -25.48 2.19
C GLY A 214 -2.82 -24.90 3.19
N THR A 215 -1.69 -24.37 2.73
CA THR A 215 -0.60 -23.85 3.57
C THR A 215 -0.70 -22.35 3.75
N ILE A 216 -0.59 -21.87 4.99
CA ILE A 216 -0.48 -20.45 5.32
C ILE A 216 1.00 -20.06 5.26
N CYS A 217 1.35 -19.03 4.45
CA CYS A 217 2.72 -18.61 4.26
C CYS A 217 2.97 -17.21 4.80
N LEU A 218 3.99 -17.08 5.65
CA LEU A 218 4.48 -15.82 6.19
C LEU A 218 5.91 -15.58 5.74
N VAL A 219 6.18 -14.39 5.23
CA VAL A 219 7.51 -13.94 4.80
C VAL A 219 7.91 -12.77 5.69
N THR A 220 8.98 -12.91 6.46
CA THR A 220 9.43 -11.91 7.42
C THR A 220 10.94 -11.90 7.60
N ASN A 221 11.49 -10.76 8.01
CA ASN A 221 12.90 -10.64 8.40
C ASN A 221 13.11 -10.77 9.90
N GLU A 222 12.03 -10.86 10.68
CA GLU A 222 12.07 -10.96 12.14
C GLU A 222 11.56 -12.32 12.61
N GLY A 223 12.08 -12.81 13.71
CA GLY A 223 11.65 -14.08 14.31
C GLY A 223 10.26 -14.03 14.96
N ASN A 224 9.64 -12.85 15.05
CA ASN A 224 8.32 -12.64 15.61
C ASN A 224 7.24 -13.49 14.93
N GLY A 225 7.27 -13.57 13.59
CA GLY A 225 6.31 -14.39 12.83
C GLY A 225 6.32 -15.84 13.24
N SER A 226 7.50 -16.43 13.47
CA SER A 226 7.64 -17.81 13.97
C SER A 226 7.14 -17.95 15.41
N LEU A 227 7.45 -16.99 16.28
CA LEU A 227 7.08 -17.05 17.71
C LEU A 227 5.57 -16.97 17.92
N ILE A 228 4.88 -16.05 17.22
CA ILE A 228 3.43 -15.90 17.37
C ILE A 228 2.62 -17.06 16.78
N THR A 229 3.20 -17.79 15.82
CA THR A 229 2.54 -18.92 15.15
C THR A 229 2.88 -20.27 15.79
N SER A 230 3.82 -20.32 16.76
CA SER A 230 4.28 -21.59 17.37
C SER A 230 4.20 -21.64 18.90
N LEU A 231 4.25 -20.51 19.60
CA LEU A 231 4.23 -20.50 21.07
C LEU A 231 2.80 -20.55 21.65
N PRO A 232 1.83 -19.74 21.20
CA PRO A 232 0.49 -19.76 21.74
C PRO A 232 -0.27 -21.05 21.39
N GLU A 233 -1.21 -21.45 22.24
CA GLU A 233 -2.08 -22.60 21.96
C GLU A 233 -3.06 -22.35 20.81
N VAL A 234 -3.40 -21.08 20.53
CA VAL A 234 -4.32 -20.67 19.48
C VAL A 234 -3.59 -19.78 18.48
N HIS A 235 -3.64 -20.12 17.21
CA HIS A 235 -3.18 -19.27 16.12
C HIS A 235 -4.35 -18.87 15.22
N VAL A 236 -4.49 -17.58 14.94
CA VAL A 236 -5.50 -17.03 14.04
C VAL A 236 -4.80 -16.25 12.92
N ALA A 237 -4.93 -16.70 11.68
CA ALA A 237 -4.48 -15.97 10.50
C ALA A 237 -5.66 -15.20 9.89
N VAL A 238 -5.57 -13.86 9.84
CA VAL A 238 -6.59 -12.99 9.24
C VAL A 238 -6.06 -12.45 7.91
N THR A 239 -6.69 -12.81 6.81
CA THR A 239 -6.15 -12.53 5.47
C THR A 239 -7.24 -12.25 4.44
N GLY A 240 -6.93 -11.42 3.43
CA GLY A 240 -7.83 -11.16 2.32
C GLY A 240 -7.90 -12.34 1.36
N ILE A 241 -9.05 -12.51 0.71
CA ILE A 241 -9.31 -13.59 -0.27
C ILE A 241 -8.35 -13.55 -1.46
N GLU A 242 -7.75 -12.41 -1.77
CA GLU A 242 -6.81 -12.21 -2.88
C GLU A 242 -5.41 -12.81 -2.63
N LYS A 243 -5.14 -13.32 -1.41
CA LYS A 243 -3.81 -13.81 -1.02
C LYS A 243 -3.48 -15.22 -1.47
N ILE A 244 -4.32 -15.82 -2.30
CA ILE A 244 -4.12 -17.17 -2.83
C ILE A 244 -3.04 -17.19 -3.90
N VAL A 245 -2.32 -18.33 -3.95
CA VAL A 245 -1.46 -18.77 -5.04
C VAL A 245 -1.79 -20.23 -5.35
N PRO A 246 -1.73 -20.66 -6.63
CA PRO A 246 -2.17 -22.00 -7.03
C PRO A 246 -1.33 -23.13 -6.42
N THR A 247 0.00 -23.08 -6.62
CA THR A 247 0.92 -24.18 -6.31
C THR A 247 2.09 -23.75 -5.42
N VAL A 248 2.85 -24.73 -4.94
CA VAL A 248 4.10 -24.49 -4.18
C VAL A 248 5.16 -23.85 -5.08
N GLU A 249 5.24 -24.22 -6.34
CA GLU A 249 6.17 -23.67 -7.33
C GLU A 249 5.87 -22.20 -7.60
N ASP A 250 4.60 -21.83 -7.77
CA ASP A 250 4.16 -20.44 -7.91
C ASP A 250 4.52 -19.61 -6.68
N TYR A 251 4.30 -20.16 -5.51
CA TYR A 251 4.74 -19.54 -4.25
C TYR A 251 6.25 -19.34 -4.20
N ALA A 252 7.04 -20.34 -4.59
CA ALA A 252 8.50 -20.26 -4.60
C ALA A 252 9.01 -19.15 -5.52
N LEU A 253 8.37 -18.93 -6.67
CA LEU A 253 8.68 -17.81 -7.57
C LEU A 253 8.34 -16.47 -6.93
N LEU A 254 7.13 -16.31 -6.38
CA LEU A 254 6.69 -15.06 -5.77
C LEU A 254 7.53 -14.69 -4.55
N THR A 255 8.01 -15.65 -3.76
CA THR A 255 8.90 -15.41 -2.60
C THR A 255 10.30 -14.98 -2.99
N GLN A 256 10.75 -15.25 -4.21
CA GLN A 256 11.99 -14.64 -4.72
C GLN A 256 11.81 -13.16 -5.02
N LEU A 257 10.67 -12.78 -5.61
CA LEU A 257 10.40 -11.40 -6.02
C LEU A 257 9.98 -10.49 -4.87
N LEU A 258 9.28 -11.02 -3.86
CA LEU A 258 8.75 -10.22 -2.77
C LEU A 258 9.87 -9.46 -1.99
N PRO A 259 10.92 -10.08 -1.43
CA PRO A 259 11.98 -9.37 -0.73
C PRO A 259 12.86 -8.54 -1.67
N ARG A 260 13.10 -8.99 -2.91
CA ARG A 260 13.84 -8.23 -3.93
C ARG A 260 13.15 -6.90 -4.23
N SER A 261 11.83 -6.93 -4.36
CA SER A 261 11.00 -5.76 -4.67
C SER A 261 10.78 -4.85 -3.46
N SER A 262 10.73 -5.40 -2.25
CA SER A 262 10.41 -4.72 -1.02
C SER A 262 11.60 -3.95 -0.43
N THR A 263 12.65 -4.68 -0.09
CA THR A 263 13.82 -4.18 0.66
C THR A 263 15.12 -4.31 -0.13
N GLY A 264 15.08 -4.85 -1.34
CA GLY A 264 16.29 -5.14 -2.14
C GLY A 264 17.14 -6.26 -1.53
N GLN A 265 16.49 -7.25 -0.91
CA GLN A 265 17.14 -8.46 -0.40
C GLN A 265 17.00 -9.59 -1.41
N LYS A 266 18.04 -10.41 -1.59
CA LYS A 266 17.99 -11.61 -2.45
C LYS A 266 16.97 -12.63 -1.95
N MET A 267 16.89 -12.78 -0.63
CA MET A 267 15.99 -13.67 0.10
C MET A 267 15.51 -12.99 1.37
N THR A 268 14.34 -13.40 1.86
CA THR A 268 13.89 -13.10 3.21
C THR A 268 14.66 -13.92 4.24
N VAL A 269 14.70 -13.46 5.50
CA VAL A 269 15.37 -14.20 6.58
C VAL A 269 14.56 -15.43 6.98
N TYR A 270 13.25 -15.29 7.08
CA TYR A 270 12.34 -16.37 7.47
C TYR A 270 11.20 -16.52 6.47
N THR A 271 10.91 -17.77 6.16
CA THR A 271 9.75 -18.21 5.39
C THR A 271 9.03 -19.27 6.22
N ASN A 272 7.92 -18.88 6.85
CA ASN A 272 7.14 -19.81 7.66
C ASN A 272 6.00 -20.39 6.82
N MET A 273 5.90 -21.71 6.80
CA MET A 273 4.86 -22.47 6.14
C MET A 273 4.08 -23.27 7.18
N ILE A 274 2.84 -22.83 7.47
CA ILE A 274 2.01 -23.39 8.53
C ILE A 274 0.96 -24.28 7.87
N ASN A 275 1.01 -25.58 8.21
CA ASN A 275 0.18 -26.61 7.57
C ASN A 275 -0.99 -27.10 8.40
N GLY A 276 -1.10 -26.66 9.65
CA GLY A 276 -2.18 -27.09 10.53
C GLY A 276 -1.81 -26.99 12.00
N PRO A 277 -2.70 -27.45 12.91
CA PRO A 277 -2.41 -27.59 14.32
C PRO A 277 -1.35 -28.65 14.57
N ARG A 278 -0.65 -28.54 15.71
CA ARG A 278 0.34 -29.53 16.13
C ARG A 278 -0.26 -30.93 16.23
N GLN A 279 0.50 -31.92 15.84
CA GLN A 279 0.19 -33.32 16.02
C GLN A 279 0.70 -33.81 17.40
N ASP A 280 0.26 -34.97 17.85
CA ASP A 280 0.68 -35.52 19.15
C ASP A 280 2.19 -35.76 19.27
N SER A 281 2.87 -35.94 18.14
CA SER A 281 4.33 -36.09 18.06
C SER A 281 5.10 -34.77 18.17
N ASP A 282 4.41 -33.63 18.02
CA ASP A 282 5.06 -32.32 17.95
C ASP A 282 5.28 -31.74 19.35
N ALA A 283 6.52 -31.33 19.63
CA ALA A 283 6.88 -30.74 20.91
C ALA A 283 6.31 -29.33 21.13
N VAL A 284 6.12 -28.56 20.02
CA VAL A 284 5.65 -27.18 20.04
C VAL A 284 4.66 -26.94 18.90
N GLY A 285 3.85 -25.88 19.03
CA GLY A 285 2.89 -25.47 18.00
C GLY A 285 1.51 -25.23 18.58
N PRO A 286 0.63 -24.54 17.87
CA PRO A 286 -0.73 -24.27 18.32
C PRO A 286 -1.58 -25.55 18.28
N LYS A 287 -2.41 -25.73 19.30
CA LYS A 287 -3.45 -26.79 19.31
C LYS A 287 -4.59 -26.48 18.36
N HIS A 288 -4.85 -25.20 18.15
CA HIS A 288 -5.96 -24.71 17.34
C HIS A 288 -5.45 -23.69 16.33
N VAL A 289 -5.73 -23.93 15.05
CA VAL A 289 -5.38 -23.01 13.95
C VAL A 289 -6.66 -22.59 13.26
N TYR A 290 -6.84 -21.28 13.13
CA TYR A 290 -7.98 -20.65 12.45
C TYR A 290 -7.46 -19.80 11.29
N VAL A 291 -8.21 -19.80 10.19
CA VAL A 291 -8.02 -18.88 9.08
C VAL A 291 -9.31 -18.11 8.87
N ILE A 292 -9.24 -16.79 8.88
CA ILE A 292 -10.37 -15.93 8.55
C ILE A 292 -10.10 -15.32 7.18
N LEU A 293 -10.87 -15.74 6.18
CA LEU A 293 -10.86 -15.22 4.82
C LEU A 293 -11.76 -14.01 4.74
N VAL A 294 -11.18 -12.84 4.53
CA VAL A 294 -11.88 -11.55 4.58
C VAL A 294 -12.14 -11.06 3.17
N ASP A 295 -13.41 -10.89 2.84
CA ASP A 295 -13.82 -10.20 1.60
C ASP A 295 -13.67 -8.67 1.75
N ASN A 296 -14.46 -8.06 2.59
CA ASN A 296 -14.48 -6.62 2.86
C ASN A 296 -14.42 -5.77 1.58
N GLY A 297 -15.24 -6.14 0.56
CA GLY A 297 -15.33 -5.45 -0.72
C GLY A 297 -14.40 -5.97 -1.83
N ARG A 298 -13.57 -7.00 -1.57
CA ARG A 298 -12.67 -7.57 -2.59
C ARG A 298 -13.40 -8.27 -3.72
N SER A 299 -14.53 -8.92 -3.44
CA SER A 299 -15.39 -9.53 -4.46
C SER A 299 -15.98 -8.48 -5.41
N ALA A 300 -16.34 -7.31 -4.91
CA ALA A 300 -16.78 -6.19 -5.74
C ALA A 300 -15.65 -5.67 -6.64
N ILE A 301 -14.42 -5.54 -6.12
CA ILE A 301 -13.25 -5.20 -6.93
C ILE A 301 -12.98 -6.28 -7.98
N TYR A 302 -13.07 -7.55 -7.61
CA TYR A 302 -12.88 -8.70 -8.51
C TYR A 302 -13.87 -8.67 -9.68
N GLY A 303 -15.12 -8.33 -9.44
CA GLY A 303 -16.19 -8.21 -10.46
C GLY A 303 -16.11 -6.94 -11.31
N SER A 304 -15.10 -6.07 -11.11
CA SER A 304 -14.97 -4.78 -11.78
C SER A 304 -13.78 -4.73 -12.77
N GLU A 305 -13.67 -3.63 -13.51
CA GLU A 305 -12.49 -3.33 -14.35
C GLU A 305 -11.20 -3.13 -13.55
N TYR A 306 -11.28 -3.03 -12.21
CA TYR A 306 -10.19 -2.87 -11.28
C TYR A 306 -9.68 -4.19 -10.67
N ALA A 307 -10.15 -5.34 -11.12
CA ALA A 307 -9.76 -6.67 -10.60
C ALA A 307 -8.24 -6.85 -10.50
N GLU A 308 -7.48 -6.27 -11.45
CA GLU A 308 -6.02 -6.30 -11.47
C GLU A 308 -5.37 -5.74 -10.19
N ALA A 309 -6.04 -4.84 -9.45
CA ALA A 309 -5.55 -4.30 -8.18
C ALA A 309 -5.37 -5.40 -7.11
N LEU A 310 -6.15 -6.48 -7.19
CA LEU A 310 -6.07 -7.65 -6.29
C LEU A 310 -4.84 -8.54 -6.57
N ALA A 311 -4.15 -8.37 -7.71
CA ALA A 311 -2.87 -9.04 -7.97
C ALA A 311 -1.76 -8.58 -7.03
N CYS A 312 -1.96 -7.47 -6.29
CA CYS A 312 -0.94 -6.84 -5.46
C CYS A 312 -0.43 -7.75 -4.33
N ILE A 313 0.89 -8.04 -4.33
CA ILE A 313 1.58 -8.83 -3.29
C ILE A 313 2.04 -7.99 -2.09
N ARG A 314 1.69 -6.73 -2.01
CA ARG A 314 1.99 -5.79 -0.91
C ARG A 314 3.50 -5.57 -0.65
N CYS A 315 4.34 -5.63 -1.67
CA CYS A 315 5.80 -5.46 -1.55
C CYS A 315 6.26 -4.02 -1.29
N GLY A 316 5.44 -3.00 -1.56
CA GLY A 316 5.80 -1.59 -1.34
C GLY A 316 6.74 -0.97 -2.39
N ALA A 317 7.14 -1.69 -3.45
CA ALA A 317 8.04 -1.16 -4.48
C ALA A 317 7.50 0.13 -5.14
N CYS A 318 6.21 0.17 -5.43
CA CYS A 318 5.56 1.34 -6.01
C CYS A 318 5.61 2.58 -5.09
N LEU A 319 5.64 2.41 -3.76
CA LEU A 319 5.78 3.49 -2.79
C LEU A 319 7.20 4.07 -2.84
N ASN A 320 8.21 3.18 -2.82
CA ASN A 320 9.63 3.58 -2.78
C ASN A 320 10.07 4.33 -4.04
N THR A 321 9.46 4.05 -5.19
CA THR A 321 9.78 4.71 -6.46
C THR A 321 8.93 5.95 -6.76
N CYS A 322 7.83 6.19 -5.99
CA CYS A 322 6.88 7.25 -6.29
C CYS A 322 7.37 8.62 -5.84
N PRO A 323 7.48 9.62 -6.75
CA PRO A 323 7.87 10.97 -6.36
C PRO A 323 6.86 11.65 -5.42
N VAL A 324 5.56 11.36 -5.58
CA VAL A 324 4.52 11.91 -4.71
C VAL A 324 4.62 11.31 -3.30
N PHE A 325 4.78 9.99 -3.18
CA PHE A 325 4.92 9.34 -1.87
C PHE A 325 6.17 9.81 -1.11
N ARG A 326 7.28 10.02 -1.81
CA ARG A 326 8.53 10.53 -1.20
C ARG A 326 8.36 11.87 -0.52
N VAL A 327 7.44 12.69 -1.00
CA VAL A 327 7.19 14.03 -0.47
C VAL A 327 6.01 14.05 0.50
N ALA A 328 4.88 13.44 0.11
CA ALA A 328 3.67 13.44 0.92
C ALA A 328 3.71 12.47 2.12
N GLY A 329 4.52 11.40 2.02
CA GLY A 329 4.53 10.35 3.05
C GLY A 329 3.25 9.52 3.10
N GLY A 330 3.28 8.42 3.84
CA GLY A 330 2.15 7.50 3.89
C GLY A 330 0.94 7.99 4.66
N HIS A 331 1.14 8.75 5.72
CA HIS A 331 0.07 9.29 6.56
C HIS A 331 -0.89 10.21 5.81
N SER A 332 -0.38 10.91 4.79
CA SER A 332 -1.20 11.80 3.94
C SER A 332 -2.29 11.07 3.18
N TYR A 333 -2.11 9.79 2.88
CA TYR A 333 -3.14 8.97 2.23
C TYR A 333 -4.35 8.70 3.15
N GLY A 334 -4.21 8.93 4.44
CA GLY A 334 -5.31 8.98 5.40
C GLY A 334 -5.98 7.64 5.69
N TRP A 335 -5.38 6.51 5.30
CA TRP A 335 -5.83 5.16 5.64
C TRP A 335 -4.68 4.15 5.57
N VAL A 336 -5.00 2.87 5.80
CA VAL A 336 -4.04 1.76 5.92
C VAL A 336 -3.17 1.57 4.66
N TYR A 337 -3.78 1.71 3.48
CA TYR A 337 -3.09 1.56 2.21
C TYR A 337 -2.65 2.91 1.66
N SER A 338 -1.35 3.10 1.54
CA SER A 338 -0.72 4.33 1.05
C SER A 338 -0.01 4.13 -0.28
N GLY A 339 0.46 5.24 -0.86
CA GLY A 339 1.18 5.25 -2.12
C GLY A 339 0.32 4.93 -3.35
N PRO A 340 0.94 4.64 -4.51
CA PRO A 340 0.21 4.45 -5.77
C PRO A 340 -0.85 3.35 -5.72
N ILE A 341 -0.53 2.18 -5.14
CA ILE A 341 -1.52 1.11 -5.01
C ILE A 341 -2.59 1.45 -3.98
N GLY A 342 -2.25 2.19 -2.93
CA GLY A 342 -3.21 2.69 -1.94
C GLY A 342 -4.18 3.70 -2.54
N ALA A 343 -3.72 4.53 -3.47
CA ALA A 343 -4.58 5.48 -4.20
C ALA A 343 -5.63 4.79 -5.10
N ILE A 344 -5.48 3.49 -5.36
CA ILE A 344 -6.46 2.66 -6.07
C ILE A 344 -7.31 1.88 -5.07
N ILE A 345 -6.69 1.11 -4.18
CA ILE A 345 -7.39 0.17 -3.29
C ILE A 345 -8.24 0.90 -2.25
N THR A 346 -7.77 2.03 -1.73
CA THR A 346 -8.51 2.77 -0.71
C THR A 346 -9.88 3.25 -1.19
N PRO A 347 -10.02 3.97 -2.34
CA PRO A 347 -11.34 4.34 -2.85
C PRO A 347 -12.19 3.13 -3.25
N LEU A 348 -11.59 2.05 -3.77
CA LEU A 348 -12.34 0.85 -4.14
C LEU A 348 -12.93 0.10 -2.93
N LEU A 349 -12.26 0.11 -1.77
CA LEU A 349 -12.75 -0.54 -0.54
C LEU A 349 -13.64 0.35 0.31
N ASN A 350 -13.56 1.68 0.18
CA ASN A 350 -14.24 2.60 1.09
C ASN A 350 -15.21 3.57 0.39
N GLY A 351 -15.34 3.47 -0.93
CA GLY A 351 -16.13 4.41 -1.75
C GLY A 351 -15.29 5.60 -2.25
N LEU A 352 -15.61 6.04 -3.47
CA LEU A 352 -14.94 7.15 -4.12
C LEU A 352 -15.17 8.47 -3.36
N GLU A 353 -16.34 8.66 -2.79
CA GLU A 353 -16.73 9.82 -1.99
C GLU A 353 -15.87 10.02 -0.74
N ASN A 354 -15.32 8.93 -0.18
CA ASN A 354 -14.48 8.96 1.02
C ASN A 354 -12.98 9.12 0.74
N ALA A 355 -12.59 9.02 -0.53
CA ALA A 355 -11.18 9.02 -0.93
C ALA A 355 -10.95 9.75 -2.27
N SER A 356 -11.81 10.69 -2.65
CA SER A 356 -11.80 11.38 -3.94
C SER A 356 -10.47 12.07 -4.32
N PRO A 357 -9.63 12.59 -3.40
CA PRO A 357 -8.33 13.16 -3.76
C PRO A 357 -7.27 12.11 -4.16
N LEU A 358 -7.39 10.86 -3.72
CA LEU A 358 -6.32 9.86 -3.88
C LEU A 358 -5.99 9.52 -5.33
N PRO A 359 -6.95 9.32 -6.27
CA PRO A 359 -6.64 9.09 -7.68
C PRO A 359 -5.84 10.24 -8.31
N HIS A 360 -5.93 11.44 -7.75
CA HIS A 360 -5.15 12.61 -8.17
C HIS A 360 -3.79 12.72 -7.48
N ALA A 361 -3.51 11.94 -6.44
CA ALA A 361 -2.21 11.89 -5.73
C ALA A 361 -1.13 11.18 -6.56
N SER A 362 -1.01 11.51 -7.83
CA SER A 362 -0.09 10.89 -8.78
C SER A 362 0.29 11.84 -9.91
N SER A 363 1.58 11.84 -10.26
CA SER A 363 2.10 12.52 -11.47
C SER A 363 1.93 11.70 -12.74
N LEU A 364 1.40 10.49 -12.66
CA LEU A 364 1.24 9.53 -13.79
C LEU A 364 2.54 9.23 -14.57
N CYS A 365 3.70 9.36 -13.91
CA CYS A 365 5.02 9.15 -14.54
C CYS A 365 5.32 7.69 -14.92
N GLY A 366 4.51 6.72 -14.50
CA GLY A 366 4.68 5.31 -14.83
C GLY A 366 5.69 4.54 -13.96
N ALA A 367 6.47 5.20 -13.10
CA ALA A 367 7.50 4.54 -12.29
C ALA A 367 6.95 3.42 -11.38
N CYS A 368 5.74 3.56 -10.87
CA CYS A 368 5.06 2.54 -10.05
C CYS A 368 4.73 1.26 -10.85
N LYS A 369 4.31 1.37 -12.12
CA LYS A 369 4.11 0.23 -13.02
C LYS A 369 5.45 -0.45 -13.33
N GLN A 370 6.47 0.34 -13.68
CA GLN A 370 7.81 -0.18 -13.97
C GLN A 370 8.41 -0.93 -12.78
N ALA A 371 8.18 -0.47 -11.55
CA ALA A 371 8.69 -1.10 -10.34
C ALA A 371 7.87 -2.31 -9.88
N CYS A 372 6.63 -2.49 -10.35
CA CYS A 372 5.74 -3.54 -9.88
C CYS A 372 6.22 -4.93 -10.27
N PRO A 373 6.47 -5.85 -9.32
CA PRO A 373 6.96 -7.19 -9.62
C PRO A 373 5.90 -8.11 -10.27
N VAL A 374 4.63 -7.72 -10.22
CA VAL A 374 3.50 -8.44 -10.81
C VAL A 374 2.81 -7.62 -11.91
N ASP A 375 3.48 -6.58 -12.40
CA ASP A 375 3.13 -5.79 -13.57
C ASP A 375 1.70 -5.19 -13.57
N ILE A 376 1.28 -4.65 -12.42
CA ILE A 376 -0.03 -3.97 -12.29
C ILE A 376 0.01 -2.63 -13.01
N ASP A 377 -1.00 -2.35 -13.86
CA ASP A 377 -1.13 -1.07 -14.57
C ASP A 377 -1.78 0.01 -13.69
N ILE A 378 -1.02 0.42 -12.66
CA ILE A 378 -1.45 1.45 -11.70
C ILE A 378 -1.83 2.77 -12.39
N PRO A 379 -1.04 3.33 -13.35
CA PRO A 379 -1.41 4.58 -14.01
C PRO A 379 -2.74 4.53 -14.76
N ARG A 380 -3.04 3.42 -15.44
CA ARG A 380 -4.33 3.21 -16.11
C ARG A 380 -5.48 3.27 -15.12
N MET A 381 -5.42 2.46 -14.06
CA MET A 381 -6.48 2.43 -13.04
C MET A 381 -6.68 3.78 -12.33
N LEU A 382 -5.62 4.57 -12.13
CA LEU A 382 -5.76 5.92 -11.59
C LEU A 382 -6.52 6.86 -12.54
N LEU A 383 -6.32 6.72 -13.86
CA LEU A 383 -7.07 7.48 -14.86
C LEU A 383 -8.55 7.02 -14.91
N ASP A 384 -8.78 5.71 -14.85
CA ASP A 384 -10.12 5.15 -14.81
C ASP A 384 -10.89 5.64 -13.57
N LEU A 385 -10.27 5.62 -12.39
CA LEU A 385 -10.87 6.18 -11.16
C LEU A 385 -11.15 7.68 -11.25
N ARG A 386 -10.29 8.46 -11.94
CA ARG A 386 -10.58 9.89 -12.19
C ARG A 386 -11.78 10.08 -13.11
N ARG A 387 -11.95 9.22 -14.12
CA ARG A 387 -13.15 9.19 -14.96
C ARG A 387 -14.40 8.89 -14.13
N ASP A 388 -14.32 7.89 -13.26
CA ASP A 388 -15.45 7.46 -12.43
C ASP A 388 -15.85 8.53 -11.40
N LEU A 389 -14.88 9.22 -10.78
CA LEU A 389 -15.14 10.39 -9.92
C LEU A 389 -15.94 11.48 -10.64
N VAL A 390 -15.65 11.71 -11.92
CA VAL A 390 -16.43 12.68 -12.73
C VAL A 390 -17.83 12.14 -13.04
N ALA A 391 -17.94 10.86 -13.36
CA ALA A 391 -19.22 10.21 -13.67
C ALA A 391 -20.15 10.16 -12.45
N GLU A 392 -19.62 9.92 -11.25
CA GLU A 392 -20.38 9.87 -10.00
C GLU A 392 -20.65 11.26 -9.40
N GLY A 393 -20.11 12.32 -10.00
CA GLY A 393 -20.35 13.71 -9.56
C GLY A 393 -19.51 14.14 -8.36
N GLU A 394 -18.50 13.36 -7.98
CA GLU A 394 -17.59 13.64 -6.85
C GLU A 394 -16.52 14.71 -7.19
N SER A 395 -16.50 15.20 -8.43
CA SER A 395 -15.63 16.31 -8.85
C SER A 395 -16.27 17.66 -8.54
N PRO A 396 -15.48 18.70 -8.14
CA PRO A 396 -16.03 20.05 -7.91
C PRO A 396 -16.77 20.59 -9.14
N SER A 397 -18.00 21.09 -8.96
CA SER A 397 -18.86 21.60 -10.05
C SER A 397 -18.19 22.73 -10.86
N SER A 398 -17.39 23.57 -10.19
CA SER A 398 -16.61 24.64 -10.83
C SER A 398 -15.57 24.09 -11.80
N TRP A 399 -14.91 22.98 -11.44
CA TRP A 399 -13.94 22.30 -12.29
C TRP A 399 -14.62 21.67 -13.50
N ASN A 400 -15.74 20.99 -13.29
CA ASN A 400 -16.52 20.39 -14.38
C ASN A 400 -16.99 21.43 -15.40
N LEU A 401 -17.42 22.62 -14.93
CA LEU A 401 -17.79 23.73 -15.80
C LEU A 401 -16.57 24.27 -16.56
N ALA A 402 -15.44 24.47 -15.87
CA ALA A 402 -14.21 24.96 -16.51
C ALA A 402 -13.73 24.02 -17.60
N MET A 403 -13.76 22.70 -17.35
CA MET A 403 -13.36 21.69 -18.34
C MET A 403 -14.31 21.61 -19.54
N LYS A 404 -15.64 21.79 -19.33
CA LYS A 404 -16.60 21.89 -20.44
C LYS A 404 -16.34 23.11 -21.33
N LEU A 405 -16.08 24.25 -20.72
CA LEU A 405 -15.76 25.49 -21.47
C LEU A 405 -14.42 25.35 -22.22
N TRP A 406 -13.42 24.76 -21.57
CA TRP A 406 -12.15 24.46 -22.22
C TRP A 406 -12.31 23.50 -23.41
N ALA A 407 -13.07 22.42 -23.25
CA ALA A 407 -13.33 21.47 -24.34
C ALA A 407 -14.03 22.12 -25.53
N GLN A 408 -15.01 22.99 -25.29
CA GLN A 408 -15.66 23.78 -26.36
C GLN A 408 -14.69 24.72 -27.08
N GLY A 409 -13.81 25.40 -26.33
CA GLY A 409 -12.77 26.25 -26.88
C GLY A 409 -11.78 25.48 -27.78
N MET A 410 -11.36 24.29 -27.29
CA MET A 410 -10.41 23.44 -27.99
C MET A 410 -11.00 22.68 -29.20
N SER A 411 -12.31 22.45 -29.24
CA SER A 411 -12.98 21.76 -30.34
C SER A 411 -13.28 22.69 -31.55
N SER A 412 -13.18 24.02 -31.37
CA SER A 412 -13.44 24.99 -32.42
C SER A 412 -12.15 25.69 -32.85
N PRO A 413 -11.72 25.56 -34.13
CA PRO A 413 -10.51 26.24 -34.62
C PRO A 413 -10.58 27.76 -34.46
N THR A 414 -11.75 28.34 -34.56
CA THR A 414 -11.95 29.79 -34.42
C THR A 414 -11.81 30.23 -32.97
N LEU A 415 -12.48 29.51 -32.03
CA LEU A 415 -12.38 29.80 -30.61
C LEU A 415 -10.97 29.57 -30.07
N TYR A 416 -10.30 28.50 -30.55
CA TYR A 416 -8.89 28.23 -30.23
C TYR A 416 -7.98 29.41 -30.63
N LYS A 417 -8.08 29.90 -31.88
CA LYS A 417 -7.28 31.05 -32.38
C LYS A 417 -7.55 32.35 -31.63
N ILE A 418 -8.79 32.58 -31.20
CA ILE A 418 -9.15 33.76 -30.38
C ILE A 418 -8.59 33.62 -28.99
N GLY A 419 -8.76 32.43 -28.37
CA GLY A 419 -8.25 32.12 -27.05
C GLY A 419 -6.74 32.23 -26.93
N ASP A 420 -6.00 31.74 -27.93
CA ASP A 420 -4.57 31.78 -28.02
C ASP A 420 -4.01 33.23 -28.07
N LYS A 421 -4.58 34.09 -28.94
CA LYS A 421 -4.21 35.50 -28.99
C LYS A 421 -4.54 36.26 -27.72
N THR A 422 -5.70 35.99 -27.13
CA THR A 422 -6.12 36.63 -25.86
C THR A 422 -5.23 36.19 -24.71
N ALA A 423 -4.88 34.91 -24.61
CA ALA A 423 -3.96 34.38 -23.59
C ALA A 423 -2.54 34.99 -23.73
N ALA A 424 -2.02 35.08 -24.97
CA ALA A 424 -0.72 35.69 -25.23
C ALA A 424 -0.69 37.18 -24.80
N MET A 425 -1.75 37.94 -25.15
CA MET A 425 -1.86 39.34 -24.75
C MET A 425 -2.05 39.51 -23.24
N ALA A 426 -2.92 38.71 -22.61
CA ALA A 426 -3.20 38.78 -21.20
C ALA A 426 -1.96 38.43 -20.36
N THR A 427 -1.23 37.38 -20.69
CA THR A 427 -0.03 36.99 -19.95
C THR A 427 1.16 37.91 -20.16
N ARG A 428 1.17 38.72 -21.21
CA ARG A 428 2.17 39.75 -21.41
C ARG A 428 1.93 41.00 -20.58
N VAL A 429 0.66 41.40 -20.42
CA VAL A 429 0.27 42.62 -19.69
C VAL A 429 0.11 42.34 -18.20
N PHE A 430 -0.47 41.19 -17.88
CA PHE A 430 -0.66 40.73 -16.51
C PHE A 430 0.17 39.47 -16.33
N GLN A 431 1.26 39.59 -15.57
CA GLN A 431 1.95 38.42 -15.02
C GLN A 431 1.48 38.25 -13.56
N PRO A 432 0.28 37.73 -13.30
CA PRO A 432 -0.20 37.59 -11.97
C PRO A 432 0.64 36.54 -11.24
N GLN A 433 1.38 36.97 -10.22
CA GLN A 433 2.05 36.05 -9.32
C GLN A 433 1.05 35.22 -8.52
N ASN A 434 -0.15 35.80 -8.29
CA ASN A 434 -1.27 35.15 -7.62
C ASN A 434 -2.56 35.33 -8.48
N LEU A 435 -3.12 34.23 -8.95
CA LEU A 435 -4.41 34.24 -9.63
C LEU A 435 -5.54 34.29 -8.59
N PRO A 436 -6.62 35.07 -8.83
CA PRO A 436 -7.73 35.17 -7.88
C PRO A 436 -8.66 33.94 -7.94
N GLY A 437 -9.37 33.68 -6.83
CA GLY A 437 -10.43 32.67 -6.75
C GLY A 437 -9.93 31.24 -6.96
N PRO A 438 -10.67 30.38 -7.67
CA PRO A 438 -10.30 28.95 -7.84
C PRO A 438 -8.96 28.70 -8.55
N LEU A 439 -8.44 29.74 -9.23
CA LEU A 439 -7.15 29.65 -9.94
C LEU A 439 -5.96 29.93 -9.03
N SER A 440 -6.17 30.40 -7.79
CA SER A 440 -5.10 30.66 -6.82
C SER A 440 -4.29 29.40 -6.53
N GLY A 441 -4.93 28.23 -6.42
CA GLY A 441 -4.24 26.96 -6.20
C GLY A 441 -3.22 26.59 -7.31
N TRP A 442 -3.33 27.20 -8.49
CA TRP A 442 -2.29 27.03 -9.53
C TRP A 442 -1.04 27.85 -9.21
N THR A 443 -1.21 29.05 -8.67
CA THR A 443 -0.10 30.01 -8.44
C THR A 443 0.51 29.91 -7.05
N ASP A 444 -0.08 29.18 -6.11
CA ASP A 444 0.45 28.99 -4.75
C ASP A 444 1.84 28.33 -4.77
N HIS A 445 2.10 27.47 -5.75
CA HIS A 445 3.36 26.73 -5.88
C HIS A 445 3.98 26.77 -7.28
N ARG A 446 3.47 27.61 -8.20
CA ARG A 446 3.90 27.69 -9.60
C ARG A 446 3.87 29.12 -10.10
N THR A 447 4.79 29.43 -11.01
CA THR A 447 4.74 30.68 -11.78
C THR A 447 3.76 30.52 -12.95
N THR A 448 3.04 31.58 -13.27
CA THR A 448 2.17 31.63 -14.45
C THR A 448 3.01 31.56 -15.71
N PRO A 449 2.80 30.60 -16.64
CA PRO A 449 3.55 30.56 -17.88
C PRO A 449 3.17 31.74 -18.78
N THR A 450 4.17 32.32 -19.45
CA THR A 450 3.93 33.32 -20.46
C THR A 450 3.66 32.63 -21.80
N PHE A 451 2.51 32.87 -22.40
CA PHE A 451 2.18 32.31 -23.70
C PHE A 451 3.00 32.94 -24.81
N ALA A 452 3.40 32.12 -25.78
CA ALA A 452 4.14 32.59 -26.94
C ALA A 452 3.30 33.61 -27.75
N GLN A 453 3.95 34.67 -28.25
CA GLN A 453 3.26 35.69 -29.08
C GLN A 453 2.81 35.15 -30.42
N GLN A 454 3.60 34.27 -31.01
CA GLN A 454 3.29 33.56 -32.24
C GLN A 454 2.91 32.11 -31.85
N PRO A 455 1.67 31.69 -32.05
CA PRO A 455 1.24 30.32 -31.84
C PRO A 455 1.97 29.33 -32.74
N PHE A 456 2.17 28.11 -32.27
CA PHE A 456 2.88 27.06 -32.99
C PHE A 456 2.33 26.84 -34.42
N HIS A 457 1.02 26.84 -34.59
CA HIS A 457 0.40 26.62 -35.90
C HIS A 457 0.69 27.75 -36.94
N GLN A 458 0.88 29.00 -36.48
CA GLN A 458 1.30 30.10 -37.36
C GLN A 458 2.77 29.97 -37.69
N TRP A 459 3.62 29.74 -36.70
CA TRP A 459 5.04 29.49 -36.91
C TRP A 459 5.28 28.31 -37.88
N TRP A 460 4.54 27.21 -37.69
CA TRP A 460 4.63 26.04 -38.55
C TRP A 460 4.23 26.34 -39.99
N ALA A 461 3.15 27.09 -40.22
CA ALA A 461 2.71 27.47 -41.56
C ALA A 461 3.73 28.35 -42.29
N GLU A 462 4.41 29.26 -41.55
CA GLU A 462 5.48 30.10 -42.10
C GLU A 462 6.72 29.26 -42.47
N GLN A 463 7.09 28.30 -41.68
CA GLN A 463 8.20 27.39 -41.96
C GLN A 463 7.89 26.49 -43.18
N ALA A 464 6.67 25.97 -43.28
CA ALA A 464 6.25 25.16 -44.42
C ALA A 464 6.28 25.95 -45.74
N SER A 465 5.81 27.21 -45.72
CA SER A 465 5.86 28.07 -46.90
C SER A 465 7.30 28.47 -47.32
N SER A 466 8.19 28.66 -46.35
CA SER A 466 9.60 28.98 -46.62
C SER A 466 10.43 27.80 -47.15
N SER A 467 10.02 26.57 -46.86
CA SER A 467 10.65 25.37 -47.44
C SER A 467 10.23 25.09 -48.88
N GLU A 468 9.01 25.45 -49.27
CA GLU A 468 8.54 25.33 -50.65
C GLU A 468 9.16 26.39 -51.59
N GLU A 469 9.55 27.57 -51.06
CA GLU A 469 10.27 28.59 -51.87
C GLU A 469 11.77 28.27 -52.12
N ASN A 470 12.36 27.37 -51.30
CA ASN A 470 13.78 26.99 -51.46
C ASN A 470 14.02 25.76 -52.36
N ASP A 471 12.96 25.02 -52.72
CA ASP A 471 13.02 23.83 -53.59
C ASP A 471 12.50 24.10 -55.03
N GLY A 472 12.29 25.37 -55.41
CA GLY A 472 11.81 25.81 -56.74
C GLY A 472 12.92 26.34 -57.64
#